data_9a6c7f4ac1dec1c8dcc2f1df4f3720a6
#
_entry.id   9a6c7f4ac1dec1c8dcc2f1df4f3720a6
#
_cell.length_a   1.000
_cell.length_b   1.000
_cell.length_c   1.000
_cell.angle_alpha   90.00
_cell.angle_beta   90.00
_cell.angle_gamma   90.00
#
_symmetry.space_group_name_H-M   'P 1'
#
loop_
_entity.id
_entity.type
_entity.pdbx_description
1 polymer ?
#
loop_
_entity_poly.entity_id
_entity_poly.type
_entity_poly.pdbx_seq_one_letter_code
_entity_poly.pdbx_strand_id
1 'polypeptide(L)'
;MTQPAILALEDGTVFEGVSVGAPGLSVGEVVFNTAITGYQEILTDPSYARQLVTLTYPHVGNTGITAQDDEASQVWASGLIVRDVPRRPSNWRSTIALPQWLADRGVVAISDIDTRKLTRLLRDTGAQNGALMAGEIDVAKAIEAARKFPGLKGMDLAKEVCTRERYEWTEGQLDLDRNAFVNAQSRFHVVAYDFGVKLNILRMLAERGCRVTVVPAQTSAAEVLALKPDGVFLSNGPGDPEPCDYAIAAIKEFLAQKIPTFGICLGHQLLGLASGAKTLKMKFGHHGANHPVQDLDSGRVMITSQNHGFAVDEASLPANVRVTHRSLFDGSNQGIALTDAPAFSFQGHPEASPGPHDVSPLFDRFVVSMEQAKAA
;
A
#
# COMPACT_ATOMS: atom_id res chain seq x y z
N MET A 1 -22.49 -20.87 17.10
CA MET A 1 -21.86 -20.28 18.33
C MET A 1 -20.70 -19.42 17.85
N THR A 2 -20.61 -18.19 18.32
CA THR A 2 -19.45 -17.31 18.05
C THR A 2 -18.21 -17.90 18.73
N GLN A 3 -17.11 -18.07 18.02
CA GLN A 3 -15.84 -18.53 18.59
C GLN A 3 -15.14 -17.37 19.31
N PRO A 4 -14.46 -17.58 20.44
CA PRO A 4 -13.66 -16.55 21.09
C PRO A 4 -12.46 -16.17 20.23
N ALA A 5 -12.00 -14.93 20.38
CA ALA A 5 -10.76 -14.45 19.79
C ALA A 5 -10.07 -13.46 20.73
N ILE A 6 -8.74 -13.37 20.64
CA ILE A 6 -7.94 -12.37 21.36
C ILE A 6 -6.96 -11.70 20.42
N LEU A 7 -6.65 -10.43 20.71
CA LEU A 7 -5.47 -9.73 20.24
C LEU A 7 -4.54 -9.54 21.42
N ALA A 8 -3.34 -10.09 21.35
CA ALA A 8 -2.28 -9.90 22.34
C ALA A 8 -1.15 -9.05 21.73
N LEU A 9 -0.72 -8.02 22.45
CA LEU A 9 0.40 -7.15 22.05
C LEU A 9 1.69 -7.58 22.77
N GLU A 10 2.83 -7.20 22.22
CA GLU A 10 4.15 -7.54 22.77
C GLU A 10 4.41 -6.95 24.18
N ASP A 11 3.74 -5.85 24.53
CA ASP A 11 3.79 -5.25 25.87
C ASP A 11 2.99 -6.04 26.92
N GLY A 12 2.23 -7.07 26.48
CA GLY A 12 1.38 -7.89 27.33
C GLY A 12 -0.07 -7.44 27.41
N THR A 13 -0.44 -6.35 26.74
CA THR A 13 -1.85 -5.92 26.65
C THR A 13 -2.67 -6.93 25.84
N VAL A 14 -3.84 -7.31 26.37
CA VAL A 14 -4.75 -8.25 25.69
C VAL A 14 -6.13 -7.62 25.52
N PHE A 15 -6.68 -7.80 24.33
CA PHE A 15 -8.07 -7.47 24.01
C PHE A 15 -8.82 -8.77 23.73
N GLU A 16 -9.95 -8.96 24.40
CA GLU A 16 -10.83 -10.11 24.21
C GLU A 16 -12.02 -9.70 23.32
N GLY A 17 -12.41 -10.59 22.42
CA GLY A 17 -13.51 -10.37 21.49
C GLY A 17 -14.00 -11.67 20.86
N VAL A 18 -14.63 -11.56 19.70
CA VAL A 18 -15.19 -12.70 18.96
C VAL A 18 -14.57 -12.84 17.58
N SER A 19 -14.37 -14.07 17.15
CA SER A 19 -13.88 -14.37 15.79
C SER A 19 -14.93 -14.01 14.74
N VAL A 20 -14.48 -13.34 13.69
CA VAL A 20 -15.25 -13.04 12.48
C VAL A 20 -14.53 -13.49 11.21
N GLY A 21 -13.54 -14.35 11.33
CA GLY A 21 -12.76 -14.92 10.24
C GLY A 21 -12.43 -16.39 10.47
N ALA A 22 -11.27 -16.83 9.96
CA ALA A 22 -10.78 -18.18 10.15
C ALA A 22 -10.26 -18.40 11.59
N PRO A 23 -10.33 -19.62 12.14
CA PRO A 23 -9.62 -19.98 13.37
C PRO A 23 -8.09 -20.03 13.13
N GLY A 24 -7.32 -19.85 14.20
CA GLY A 24 -5.86 -19.97 14.16
C GLY A 24 -5.13 -18.84 14.85
N LEU A 25 -3.83 -18.76 14.57
CA LEU A 25 -2.92 -17.74 15.09
C LEU A 25 -2.27 -17.00 13.91
N SER A 26 -2.35 -15.68 13.92
CA SER A 26 -1.65 -14.81 12.98
C SER A 26 -0.86 -13.75 13.73
N VAL A 27 0.32 -13.39 13.21
CA VAL A 27 1.28 -12.48 13.86
C VAL A 27 1.69 -11.38 12.88
N GLY A 28 1.89 -10.17 13.37
CA GLY A 28 2.34 -9.05 12.56
C GLY A 28 2.45 -7.75 13.35
N GLU A 29 2.93 -6.70 12.69
CA GLU A 29 2.89 -5.34 13.24
C GLU A 29 1.43 -4.85 13.26
N VAL A 30 0.95 -4.41 14.42
CA VAL A 30 -0.42 -3.89 14.57
C VAL A 30 -0.44 -2.43 14.14
N VAL A 31 -1.21 -2.15 13.10
CA VAL A 31 -1.42 -0.80 12.57
C VAL A 31 -2.89 -0.42 12.63
N PHE A 32 -3.19 0.89 12.63
CA PHE A 32 -4.57 1.37 12.52
C PHE A 32 -4.76 2.17 11.24
N ASN A 33 -5.90 1.99 10.58
CA ASN A 33 -6.29 2.72 9.38
C ASN A 33 -7.57 3.52 9.66
N THR A 34 -7.57 4.80 9.27
CA THR A 34 -8.66 5.75 9.52
C THR A 34 -9.64 5.89 8.35
N ALA A 35 -9.51 5.09 7.29
CA ALA A 35 -10.47 5.07 6.20
C ALA A 35 -11.85 4.62 6.68
N ILE A 36 -12.90 5.26 6.16
CA ILE A 36 -14.29 4.94 6.50
C ILE A 36 -14.89 3.85 5.60
N THR A 37 -14.19 3.48 4.53
CA THR A 37 -14.59 2.50 3.51
C THR A 37 -13.37 1.84 2.91
N GLY A 38 -13.58 0.83 2.03
CA GLY A 38 -12.50 0.20 1.28
C GLY A 38 -11.73 -0.87 2.07
N TYR A 39 -12.41 -1.55 2.97
CA TYR A 39 -11.76 -2.61 3.77
C TYR A 39 -11.30 -3.81 2.93
N GLN A 40 -11.95 -4.10 1.80
CA GLN A 40 -11.54 -5.17 0.89
C GLN A 40 -10.24 -4.80 0.17
N GLU A 41 -10.16 -3.59 -0.35
CA GLU A 41 -8.97 -3.02 -0.99
C GLU A 41 -7.81 -2.96 0.00
N ILE A 42 -8.05 -2.53 1.25
CA ILE A 42 -7.05 -2.52 2.32
C ILE A 42 -6.52 -3.93 2.61
N LEU A 43 -7.39 -4.92 2.73
CA LEU A 43 -6.99 -6.29 3.06
C LEU A 43 -6.22 -6.98 1.93
N THR A 44 -6.52 -6.62 0.67
CA THR A 44 -5.86 -7.18 -0.51
C THR A 44 -4.66 -6.37 -1.00
N ASP A 45 -4.41 -5.15 -0.45
CA ASP A 45 -3.21 -4.36 -0.75
C ASP A 45 -1.95 -5.06 -0.22
N PRO A 46 -0.99 -5.44 -1.11
CA PRO A 46 0.25 -6.09 -0.68
C PRO A 46 1.08 -5.28 0.31
N SER A 47 0.91 -3.95 0.35
CA SER A 47 1.60 -3.07 1.30
C SER A 47 1.29 -3.39 2.76
N TYR A 48 0.19 -4.13 3.05
CA TYR A 48 -0.14 -4.61 4.40
C TYR A 48 0.45 -6.00 4.73
N ALA A 49 1.32 -6.56 3.90
CA ALA A 49 1.96 -7.84 4.23
C ALA A 49 2.67 -7.78 5.59
N ARG A 50 2.46 -8.82 6.41
CA ARG A 50 2.96 -8.91 7.80
C ARG A 50 2.37 -7.86 8.76
N GLN A 51 1.21 -7.25 8.44
CA GLN A 51 0.52 -6.32 9.33
C GLN A 51 -0.86 -6.85 9.75
N LEU A 52 -1.22 -6.62 11.02
CA LEU A 52 -2.55 -6.81 11.58
C LEU A 52 -3.28 -5.46 11.52
N VAL A 53 -4.29 -5.35 10.68
CA VAL A 53 -4.92 -4.06 10.35
C VAL A 53 -6.12 -3.80 11.26
N THR A 54 -6.05 -2.72 12.04
CA THR A 54 -7.17 -2.20 12.83
C THR A 54 -7.90 -1.13 12.05
N LEU A 55 -9.18 -1.34 11.74
CA LEU A 55 -10.01 -0.29 11.15
C LEU A 55 -10.69 0.53 12.24
N THR A 56 -10.47 1.85 12.21
CA THR A 56 -11.02 2.74 13.25
C THR A 56 -12.50 3.05 13.05
N TYR A 57 -13.01 2.88 11.82
CA TYR A 57 -14.44 2.99 11.53
C TYR A 57 -15.19 1.86 12.25
N PRO A 58 -16.31 2.18 12.97
CA PRO A 58 -16.90 1.21 13.89
C PRO A 58 -17.63 0.04 13.18
N HIS A 59 -18.21 0.25 12.00
CA HIS A 59 -18.99 -0.76 11.28
C HIS A 59 -18.29 -1.19 10.00
N VAL A 60 -17.69 -2.38 9.98
CA VAL A 60 -16.88 -2.90 8.87
C VAL A 60 -17.55 -4.15 8.28
N GLY A 61 -17.70 -4.19 6.96
CA GLY A 61 -18.39 -5.29 6.25
C GLY A 61 -19.79 -4.91 5.75
N ASN A 62 -20.21 -3.67 5.94
CA ASN A 62 -21.54 -3.16 5.57
C ASN A 62 -21.80 -3.16 4.06
N THR A 63 -20.79 -3.00 3.23
CA THR A 63 -20.90 -3.04 1.77
C THR A 63 -20.75 -4.46 1.19
N GLY A 64 -20.39 -5.45 2.02
CA GLY A 64 -20.05 -6.80 1.55
C GLY A 64 -18.74 -6.84 0.76
N ILE A 65 -18.57 -7.86 -0.05
CA ILE A 65 -17.41 -8.13 -0.87
C ILE A 65 -17.84 -8.28 -2.34
N THR A 66 -17.01 -7.83 -3.27
CA THR A 66 -17.18 -8.02 -4.71
C THR A 66 -15.83 -8.31 -5.37
N ALA A 67 -15.80 -9.12 -6.43
CA ALA A 67 -14.55 -9.51 -7.09
C ALA A 67 -13.80 -8.32 -7.75
N GLN A 68 -14.50 -7.22 -8.07
CA GLN A 68 -13.89 -6.07 -8.72
C GLN A 68 -13.07 -5.17 -7.79
N ASP A 69 -13.26 -5.27 -6.48
CA ASP A 69 -12.62 -4.38 -5.50
C ASP A 69 -11.35 -5.01 -4.86
N ASP A 70 -10.93 -6.20 -5.34
CA ASP A 70 -9.63 -6.76 -4.94
C ASP A 70 -8.47 -5.98 -5.61
N GLU A 71 -7.46 -5.62 -4.82
CA GLU A 71 -6.24 -4.95 -5.29
C GLU A 71 -5.08 -5.92 -5.56
N ALA A 72 -5.26 -7.20 -5.24
CA ALA A 72 -4.36 -8.31 -5.59
C ALA A 72 -5.12 -9.64 -5.61
N SER A 73 -4.47 -10.70 -6.09
CA SER A 73 -5.07 -12.04 -6.21
C SER A 73 -5.36 -12.73 -4.86
N GLN A 74 -4.84 -12.21 -3.75
CA GLN A 74 -5.04 -12.77 -2.42
C GLN A 74 -5.11 -11.67 -1.35
N VAL A 75 -5.51 -12.04 -0.13
CA VAL A 75 -5.40 -11.19 1.05
C VAL A 75 -3.96 -11.19 1.54
N TRP A 76 -3.38 -10.01 1.67
CA TRP A 76 -2.00 -9.82 2.14
C TRP A 76 -1.92 -9.38 3.60
N ALA A 77 -2.93 -8.66 4.10
CA ALA A 77 -2.99 -8.34 5.52
C ALA A 77 -2.98 -9.63 6.35
N SER A 78 -2.13 -9.67 7.39
CA SER A 78 -2.02 -10.84 8.27
C SER A 78 -3.29 -11.08 9.09
N GLY A 79 -4.12 -10.07 9.31
CA GLY A 79 -5.39 -10.22 10.02
C GLY A 79 -6.15 -8.90 10.10
N LEU A 80 -7.41 -9.00 10.52
CA LEU A 80 -8.34 -7.88 10.62
C LEU A 80 -8.82 -7.69 12.06
N ILE A 81 -8.81 -6.44 12.51
CA ILE A 81 -9.24 -6.03 13.85
C ILE A 81 -10.30 -4.93 13.70
N VAL A 82 -11.51 -5.17 14.16
CA VAL A 82 -12.64 -4.25 13.99
C VAL A 82 -13.49 -4.12 15.28
N ARG A 83 -14.27 -3.05 15.36
CA ARG A 83 -15.22 -2.84 16.45
C ARG A 83 -16.46 -3.69 16.28
N ASP A 84 -17.05 -3.71 15.08
CA ASP A 84 -18.32 -4.35 14.80
C ASP A 84 -18.41 -4.80 13.34
N VAL A 85 -19.07 -5.93 13.12
CA VAL A 85 -19.37 -6.45 11.79
C VAL A 85 -20.90 -6.62 11.70
N PRO A 86 -21.57 -5.97 10.72
CA PRO A 86 -23.01 -6.07 10.56
C PRO A 86 -23.44 -7.50 10.21
N ARG A 87 -24.61 -7.90 10.70
CA ARG A 87 -25.17 -9.22 10.44
C ARG A 87 -25.44 -9.52 8.97
N ARG A 88 -25.69 -8.47 8.18
CA ARG A 88 -25.95 -8.57 6.73
C ARG A 88 -25.34 -7.38 6.02
N PRO A 89 -24.65 -7.59 4.90
CA PRO A 89 -24.24 -6.50 4.02
C PRO A 89 -25.48 -5.87 3.37
N SER A 90 -25.36 -4.58 3.01
CA SER A 90 -26.40 -3.81 2.35
C SER A 90 -25.82 -2.98 1.21
N ASN A 91 -25.47 -3.65 0.12
CA ASN A 91 -24.99 -3.01 -1.10
C ASN A 91 -25.36 -3.89 -2.31
N TRP A 92 -25.78 -3.26 -3.41
CA TRP A 92 -26.21 -3.96 -4.62
C TRP A 92 -25.07 -4.76 -5.30
N ARG A 93 -23.79 -4.37 -5.10
CA ARG A 93 -22.62 -5.07 -5.62
C ARG A 93 -22.17 -6.25 -4.75
N SER A 94 -22.72 -6.39 -3.56
CA SER A 94 -22.31 -7.44 -2.62
C SER A 94 -22.60 -8.83 -3.16
N THR A 95 -21.58 -9.66 -3.28
CA THR A 95 -21.69 -11.08 -3.67
C THR A 95 -21.53 -12.02 -2.49
N ILE A 96 -20.81 -11.62 -1.44
CA ILE A 96 -20.55 -12.42 -0.24
C ILE A 96 -20.36 -11.51 0.99
N ALA A 97 -20.68 -12.00 2.17
CA ALA A 97 -20.44 -11.28 3.42
C ALA A 97 -18.98 -11.35 3.84
N LEU A 98 -18.45 -10.27 4.45
CA LEU A 98 -17.05 -10.18 4.90
C LEU A 98 -16.60 -11.35 5.79
N PRO A 99 -17.34 -11.81 6.82
CA PRO A 99 -16.89 -12.94 7.66
C PRO A 99 -16.68 -14.23 6.86
N GLN A 100 -17.58 -14.53 5.92
CA GLN A 100 -17.48 -15.72 5.08
C GLN A 100 -16.24 -15.62 4.17
N TRP A 101 -16.04 -14.46 3.53
CA TRP A 101 -14.90 -14.22 2.66
C TRP A 101 -13.55 -14.32 3.40
N LEU A 102 -13.46 -13.81 4.65
CA LEU A 102 -12.28 -13.94 5.50
C LEU A 102 -12.00 -15.41 5.86
N ALA A 103 -13.05 -16.16 6.26
CA ALA A 103 -12.92 -17.57 6.58
C ALA A 103 -12.47 -18.42 5.38
N ASP A 104 -13.07 -18.18 4.21
CA ASP A 104 -12.73 -18.89 2.97
C ASP A 104 -11.28 -18.66 2.51
N ARG A 105 -10.70 -17.49 2.89
CA ARG A 105 -9.31 -17.11 2.61
C ARG A 105 -8.34 -17.40 3.75
N GLY A 106 -8.80 -18.02 4.84
CA GLY A 106 -7.95 -18.37 5.97
C GLY A 106 -7.47 -17.16 6.79
N VAL A 107 -8.16 -16.02 6.72
CA VAL A 107 -7.77 -14.79 7.42
C VAL A 107 -8.33 -14.79 8.83
N VAL A 108 -7.46 -14.68 9.83
CA VAL A 108 -7.86 -14.55 11.24
C VAL A 108 -8.37 -13.13 11.49
N ALA A 109 -9.55 -13.00 12.10
CA ALA A 109 -10.14 -11.69 12.35
C ALA A 109 -10.90 -11.65 13.67
N ILE A 110 -10.86 -10.48 14.32
CA ILE A 110 -11.54 -10.23 15.61
C ILE A 110 -12.47 -9.03 15.53
N SER A 111 -13.62 -9.15 16.15
CA SER A 111 -14.55 -8.04 16.40
C SER A 111 -14.92 -7.95 17.88
N ASP A 112 -15.74 -6.95 18.20
CA ASP A 112 -16.25 -6.68 19.56
C ASP A 112 -15.16 -6.28 20.56
N ILE A 113 -14.12 -5.57 20.08
CA ILE A 113 -13.07 -4.99 20.91
C ILE A 113 -13.13 -3.45 20.92
N ASP A 114 -12.49 -2.84 21.91
CA ASP A 114 -12.31 -1.37 21.96
C ASP A 114 -11.19 -0.92 21.02
N THR A 115 -11.51 -0.76 19.73
CA THR A 115 -10.58 -0.27 18.70
C THR A 115 -10.11 1.15 18.97
N ARG A 116 -10.90 1.99 19.68
CA ARG A 116 -10.48 3.33 20.09
C ARG A 116 -9.36 3.28 21.15
N LYS A 117 -9.49 2.39 22.14
CA LYS A 117 -8.42 2.16 23.14
C LYS A 117 -7.15 1.66 22.46
N LEU A 118 -7.27 0.70 21.54
CA LEU A 118 -6.13 0.17 20.77
C LEU A 118 -5.46 1.27 19.94
N THR A 119 -6.23 2.05 19.17
CA THR A 119 -5.70 3.15 18.35
C THR A 119 -4.97 4.19 19.19
N ARG A 120 -5.50 4.56 20.35
CA ARG A 120 -4.82 5.51 21.27
C ARG A 120 -3.51 4.93 21.80
N LEU A 121 -3.50 3.65 22.18
CA LEU A 121 -2.30 2.96 22.63
C LEU A 121 -1.22 3.01 21.55
N LEU A 122 -1.52 2.60 20.32
CA LEU A 122 -0.57 2.62 19.20
C LEU A 122 -0.07 4.04 18.87
N ARG A 123 -0.94 5.04 18.92
CA ARG A 123 -0.54 6.44 18.72
C ARG A 123 0.43 6.93 19.79
N ASP A 124 0.17 6.57 21.04
CA ASP A 124 0.93 7.08 22.20
C ASP A 124 2.27 6.31 22.36
N THR A 125 2.30 4.99 22.11
CA THR A 125 3.51 4.15 22.29
C THR A 125 4.27 3.88 20.98
N GLY A 126 3.62 3.98 19.83
CA GLY A 126 4.12 3.56 18.51
C GLY A 126 3.48 2.26 18.05
N ALA A 127 3.77 1.87 16.80
CA ALA A 127 3.37 0.56 16.29
C ALA A 127 3.98 -0.55 17.16
N GLN A 128 3.19 -1.58 17.46
CA GLN A 128 3.60 -2.74 18.27
C GLN A 128 3.39 -4.02 17.49
N ASN A 129 4.21 -5.02 17.82
CA ASN A 129 3.98 -6.37 17.37
C ASN A 129 2.77 -6.97 18.10
N GLY A 130 1.95 -7.72 17.36
CA GLY A 130 0.77 -8.38 17.92
C GLY A 130 0.56 -9.78 17.39
N ALA A 131 -0.25 -10.53 18.12
CA ALA A 131 -0.73 -11.85 17.74
C ALA A 131 -2.25 -11.89 17.88
N LEU A 132 -2.91 -12.26 16.80
CA LEU A 132 -4.36 -12.47 16.73
C LEU A 132 -4.65 -13.96 16.76
N MET A 133 -5.40 -14.42 17.77
CA MET A 133 -5.72 -15.84 17.97
C MET A 133 -7.24 -16.02 18.04
N ALA A 134 -7.76 -16.98 17.29
CA ALA A 134 -9.18 -17.31 17.25
C ALA A 134 -9.42 -18.82 17.37
N GLY A 135 -10.49 -19.20 18.08
CA GLY A 135 -10.85 -20.59 18.37
C GLY A 135 -10.31 -21.06 19.72
N GLU A 136 -9.28 -21.88 19.75
CA GLU A 136 -8.62 -22.28 20.99
C GLU A 136 -7.70 -21.16 21.49
N ILE A 137 -8.02 -20.61 22.65
CA ILE A 137 -7.34 -19.43 23.19
C ILE A 137 -6.26 -19.84 24.18
N ASP A 138 -5.02 -19.38 23.93
CA ASP A 138 -3.87 -19.45 24.83
C ASP A 138 -3.18 -18.07 24.85
N VAL A 139 -3.46 -17.30 25.89
CA VAL A 139 -2.97 -15.93 26.07
C VAL A 139 -1.42 -15.91 26.14
N ALA A 140 -0.82 -16.85 26.87
CA ALA A 140 0.62 -16.89 27.03
C ALA A 140 1.33 -17.17 25.69
N LYS A 141 0.82 -18.11 24.92
CA LYS A 141 1.30 -18.42 23.57
C LYS A 141 1.14 -17.23 22.60
N ALA A 142 0.03 -16.52 22.68
CA ALA A 142 -0.20 -15.36 21.84
C ALA A 142 0.79 -14.22 22.15
N ILE A 143 1.02 -13.89 23.44
CA ILE A 143 2.00 -12.89 23.86
C ILE A 143 3.42 -13.30 23.43
N GLU A 144 3.77 -14.57 23.62
CA GLU A 144 5.07 -15.08 23.18
C GLU A 144 5.26 -14.95 21.67
N ALA A 145 4.24 -15.26 20.88
CA ALA A 145 4.26 -15.13 19.43
C ALA A 145 4.43 -13.66 18.99
N ALA A 146 3.71 -12.72 19.62
CA ALA A 146 3.87 -11.29 19.38
C ALA A 146 5.30 -10.81 19.65
N ARG A 147 5.90 -11.23 20.77
CA ARG A 147 7.29 -10.86 21.15
C ARG A 147 8.35 -11.44 20.25
N LYS A 148 8.11 -12.61 19.63
CA LYS A 148 9.03 -13.26 18.70
C LYS A 148 9.02 -12.65 17.30
N PHE A 149 8.00 -11.88 16.96
CA PHE A 149 7.96 -11.21 15.66
C PHE A 149 9.04 -10.11 15.59
N PRO A 150 9.94 -10.13 14.58
CA PRO A 150 11.09 -9.22 14.56
C PRO A 150 10.74 -7.77 14.19
N GLY A 151 9.46 -7.47 13.82
CA GLY A 151 9.05 -6.19 13.26
C GLY A 151 9.41 -6.06 11.78
N LEU A 152 9.00 -4.95 11.16
CA LEU A 152 9.18 -4.75 9.70
C LEU A 152 10.53 -4.15 9.32
N LYS A 153 11.26 -3.54 10.26
CA LYS A 153 12.56 -2.92 9.98
C LYS A 153 13.58 -3.99 9.55
N GLY A 154 14.24 -3.74 8.43
CA GLY A 154 15.19 -4.69 7.84
C GLY A 154 14.56 -5.82 7.03
N MET A 155 13.22 -5.86 6.90
CA MET A 155 12.53 -6.86 6.07
C MET A 155 12.37 -6.39 4.63
N ASP A 156 12.98 -7.10 3.70
CA ASP A 156 12.69 -6.99 2.27
C ASP A 156 11.46 -7.83 1.93
N LEU A 157 10.26 -7.22 2.08
CA LEU A 157 9.01 -7.88 1.76
C LEU A 157 8.62 -7.70 0.27
N ALA A 158 9.21 -6.75 -0.44
CA ALA A 158 8.92 -6.51 -1.84
C ALA A 158 9.17 -7.76 -2.70
N LYS A 159 10.28 -8.47 -2.47
CA LYS A 159 10.58 -9.75 -3.16
C LYS A 159 9.69 -10.91 -2.75
N GLU A 160 9.02 -10.85 -1.58
CA GLU A 160 8.10 -11.90 -1.13
C GLU A 160 6.73 -11.78 -1.81
N VAL A 161 6.27 -10.53 -2.04
CA VAL A 161 4.91 -10.25 -2.53
C VAL A 161 4.85 -10.04 -4.04
N CYS A 162 5.97 -9.76 -4.70
CA CYS A 162 6.00 -9.47 -6.14
C CYS A 162 5.66 -10.69 -7.00
N THR A 163 5.28 -10.42 -8.24
CA THR A 163 5.12 -11.46 -9.25
C THR A 163 6.41 -12.26 -9.45
N ARG A 164 6.29 -13.53 -9.81
CA ARG A 164 7.43 -14.40 -10.14
C ARG A 164 7.85 -14.31 -11.59
N GLU A 165 6.93 -13.92 -12.47
CA GLU A 165 7.13 -13.88 -13.91
C GLU A 165 6.61 -12.54 -14.47
N ARG A 166 7.22 -12.11 -15.55
CA ARG A 166 6.78 -10.94 -16.30
C ARG A 166 5.41 -11.21 -16.94
N TYR A 167 4.53 -10.21 -16.91
CA TYR A 167 3.25 -10.26 -17.60
C TYR A 167 2.86 -8.88 -18.19
N GLU A 168 1.92 -8.90 -19.13
CA GLU A 168 1.35 -7.70 -19.74
C GLU A 168 0.01 -7.37 -19.09
N TRP A 169 -0.23 -6.06 -18.90
CA TRP A 169 -1.49 -5.55 -18.38
C TRP A 169 -2.10 -4.53 -19.32
N THR A 170 -3.39 -4.70 -19.63
CA THR A 170 -4.12 -3.81 -20.55
C THR A 170 -5.49 -3.37 -20.03
N GLU A 171 -5.93 -3.93 -18.90
CA GLU A 171 -7.23 -3.60 -18.29
C GLU A 171 -7.21 -2.19 -17.69
N GLY A 172 -8.15 -1.33 -18.08
CA GLY A 172 -8.36 0.00 -17.54
C GLY A 172 -9.26 -0.01 -16.31
N GLN A 173 -9.75 1.17 -15.90
CA GLN A 173 -10.59 1.32 -14.72
C GLN A 173 -11.98 0.70 -14.89
N LEU A 174 -12.63 0.41 -13.74
CA LEU A 174 -14.00 -0.10 -13.71
C LEU A 174 -14.99 0.99 -14.13
N ASP A 175 -15.73 0.75 -15.20
CA ASP A 175 -16.92 1.51 -15.57
C ASP A 175 -18.11 0.96 -14.76
N LEU A 176 -18.58 1.73 -13.79
CA LEU A 176 -19.67 1.33 -12.88
C LEU A 176 -21.02 1.17 -13.61
N ASP A 177 -21.27 1.93 -14.66
CA ASP A 177 -22.53 1.83 -15.43
C ASP A 177 -22.59 0.52 -16.23
N ARG A 178 -21.44 0.08 -16.72
CA ARG A 178 -21.29 -1.19 -17.46
C ARG A 178 -20.95 -2.37 -16.58
N ASN A 179 -20.54 -2.11 -15.34
CA ASN A 179 -19.96 -3.08 -14.40
C ASN A 179 -18.85 -3.94 -15.06
N ALA A 180 -17.99 -3.29 -15.83
CA ALA A 180 -16.91 -3.91 -16.60
C ALA A 180 -15.68 -3.02 -16.65
N PHE A 181 -14.51 -3.63 -16.72
CA PHE A 181 -13.25 -2.91 -16.93
C PHE A 181 -13.13 -2.45 -18.39
N VAL A 182 -12.60 -1.25 -18.60
CA VAL A 182 -12.47 -0.64 -19.93
C VAL A 182 -11.03 -0.78 -20.42
N ASN A 183 -10.85 -1.08 -21.72
CA ASN A 183 -9.54 -1.11 -22.34
C ASN A 183 -9.32 0.15 -23.17
N ALA A 184 -8.19 0.83 -22.97
CA ALA A 184 -7.77 1.99 -23.73
C ALA A 184 -6.78 1.60 -24.84
N GLN A 185 -6.69 2.45 -25.90
CA GLN A 185 -5.65 2.29 -26.92
C GLN A 185 -4.29 2.69 -26.38
N SER A 186 -3.29 1.84 -26.57
CA SER A 186 -1.93 2.06 -26.09
C SER A 186 -1.16 3.03 -26.98
N ARG A 187 -0.56 4.07 -26.35
CA ARG A 187 0.33 5.06 -26.99
C ARG A 187 1.75 4.98 -26.46
N PHE A 188 1.93 4.51 -25.23
CA PHE A 188 3.21 4.40 -24.52
C PHE A 188 3.44 2.98 -24.05
N HIS A 189 4.71 2.61 -23.91
CA HIS A 189 5.13 1.38 -23.25
C HIS A 189 5.73 1.73 -21.89
N VAL A 190 5.08 1.32 -20.81
CA VAL A 190 5.56 1.47 -19.44
C VAL A 190 6.02 0.11 -18.92
N VAL A 191 7.22 0.04 -18.37
CA VAL A 191 7.66 -1.12 -17.58
C VAL A 191 7.46 -0.79 -16.11
N ALA A 192 6.60 -1.55 -15.43
CA ALA A 192 6.27 -1.38 -14.02
C ALA A 192 6.96 -2.45 -13.18
N TYR A 193 7.79 -2.02 -12.23
CA TYR A 193 8.29 -2.92 -11.20
C TYR A 193 7.19 -3.27 -10.22
N ASP A 194 7.01 -4.57 -10.00
CA ASP A 194 6.12 -5.09 -8.98
C ASP A 194 6.88 -5.26 -7.66
N PHE A 195 6.70 -4.32 -6.75
CA PHE A 195 7.14 -4.43 -5.36
C PHE A 195 6.00 -4.82 -4.42
N GLY A 196 4.85 -5.16 -4.97
CA GLY A 196 3.56 -5.37 -4.33
C GLY A 196 2.53 -4.42 -4.92
N VAL A 197 2.42 -4.41 -6.25
CA VAL A 197 1.60 -3.46 -7.00
C VAL A 197 0.11 -3.69 -6.77
N LYS A 198 -0.61 -2.61 -6.47
CA LYS A 198 -2.08 -2.58 -6.47
C LYS A 198 -2.60 -2.57 -7.90
N LEU A 199 -3.62 -3.38 -8.17
CA LEU A 199 -4.20 -3.51 -9.52
C LEU A 199 -4.72 -2.18 -10.04
N ASN A 200 -5.26 -1.31 -9.19
CA ASN A 200 -5.75 -0.01 -9.64
C ASN A 200 -4.65 0.92 -10.17
N ILE A 201 -3.40 0.79 -9.73
CA ILE A 201 -2.25 1.49 -10.34
C ILE A 201 -2.10 1.09 -11.81
N LEU A 202 -2.14 -0.21 -12.10
CA LEU A 202 -2.02 -0.74 -13.46
C LEU A 202 -3.19 -0.30 -14.33
N ARG A 203 -4.41 -0.29 -13.77
CA ARG A 203 -5.63 0.18 -14.43
C ARG A 203 -5.54 1.66 -14.79
N MET A 204 -5.03 2.50 -13.87
CA MET A 204 -4.86 3.93 -14.11
C MET A 204 -3.81 4.26 -15.17
N LEU A 205 -2.74 3.47 -15.24
CA LEU A 205 -1.74 3.58 -16.32
C LEU A 205 -2.36 3.16 -17.67
N ALA A 206 -3.07 2.01 -17.70
CA ALA A 206 -3.68 1.50 -18.92
C ALA A 206 -4.74 2.47 -19.47
N GLU A 207 -5.61 3.02 -18.62
CA GLU A 207 -6.64 4.02 -19.02
C GLU A 207 -6.03 5.25 -19.68
N ARG A 208 -4.81 5.66 -19.27
CA ARG A 208 -4.07 6.78 -19.85
C ARG A 208 -3.30 6.42 -21.13
N GLY A 209 -3.55 5.24 -21.68
CA GLY A 209 -2.95 4.77 -22.93
C GLY A 209 -1.55 4.20 -22.75
N CYS A 210 -1.25 3.61 -21.60
CA CYS A 210 -0.02 2.85 -21.37
C CYS A 210 -0.27 1.36 -21.57
N ARG A 211 0.50 0.70 -22.45
CA ARG A 211 0.69 -0.73 -22.38
C ARG A 211 1.69 -1.00 -21.27
N VAL A 212 1.30 -1.75 -20.26
CA VAL A 212 2.13 -1.97 -19.09
C VAL A 212 2.72 -3.38 -19.11
N THR A 213 4.04 -3.47 -19.11
CA THR A 213 4.76 -4.72 -18.85
C THR A 213 5.16 -4.73 -17.38
N VAL A 214 4.56 -5.62 -16.59
CA VAL A 214 4.88 -5.78 -15.17
C VAL A 214 6.05 -6.76 -15.03
N VAL A 215 7.07 -6.36 -14.25
CA VAL A 215 8.28 -7.17 -14.04
C VAL A 215 8.51 -7.44 -12.55
N PRO A 216 9.11 -8.60 -12.19
CA PRO A 216 9.48 -8.90 -10.81
C PRO A 216 10.39 -7.82 -10.18
N ALA A 217 10.32 -7.68 -8.86
CA ALA A 217 11.09 -6.70 -8.10
C ALA A 217 12.60 -6.72 -8.39
N GLN A 218 13.18 -7.89 -8.61
CA GLN A 218 14.62 -8.09 -8.82
C GLN A 218 15.06 -8.04 -10.29
N THR A 219 14.18 -7.65 -11.22
CA THR A 219 14.54 -7.53 -12.64
C THR A 219 15.63 -6.47 -12.82
N SER A 220 16.70 -6.80 -13.53
CA SER A 220 17.81 -5.89 -13.74
C SER A 220 17.45 -4.71 -14.65
N ALA A 221 18.15 -3.59 -14.51
CA ALA A 221 17.98 -2.44 -15.39
C ALA A 221 18.22 -2.81 -16.86
N ALA A 222 19.21 -3.66 -17.15
CA ALA A 222 19.51 -4.10 -18.51
C ALA A 222 18.34 -4.86 -19.16
N GLU A 223 17.67 -5.74 -18.42
CA GLU A 223 16.49 -6.46 -18.89
C GLU A 223 15.32 -5.51 -19.18
N VAL A 224 15.09 -4.51 -18.30
CA VAL A 224 14.05 -3.51 -18.49
C VAL A 224 14.36 -2.61 -19.70
N LEU A 225 15.59 -2.13 -19.85
CA LEU A 225 16.00 -1.30 -20.97
C LEU A 225 15.93 -2.04 -22.32
N ALA A 226 16.17 -3.36 -22.32
CA ALA A 226 16.00 -4.19 -23.51
C ALA A 226 14.55 -4.22 -24.02
N LEU A 227 13.56 -3.97 -23.16
CA LEU A 227 12.16 -3.81 -23.52
C LEU A 227 11.83 -2.49 -24.19
N LYS A 228 12.78 -1.52 -24.19
CA LYS A 228 12.65 -0.18 -24.76
C LYS A 228 11.40 0.57 -24.21
N PRO A 229 11.30 0.77 -22.89
CA PRO A 229 10.17 1.48 -22.31
C PRO A 229 10.21 2.97 -22.64
N ASP A 230 9.04 3.58 -22.78
CA ASP A 230 8.88 5.04 -22.80
C ASP A 230 8.98 5.64 -21.41
N GLY A 231 8.68 4.86 -20.37
CA GLY A 231 8.80 5.21 -18.97
C GLY A 231 8.88 4.00 -18.05
N VAL A 232 9.46 4.19 -16.87
CA VAL A 232 9.54 3.19 -15.81
C VAL A 232 8.67 3.60 -14.64
N PHE A 233 7.88 2.67 -14.16
CA PHE A 233 7.02 2.87 -12.99
C PHE A 233 7.52 2.02 -11.81
N LEU A 234 7.64 2.65 -10.64
CA LEU A 234 8.06 2.00 -9.38
C LEU A 234 6.85 1.89 -8.47
N SER A 235 6.34 0.68 -8.27
CA SER A 235 5.09 0.49 -7.55
C SER A 235 5.20 0.74 -6.04
N ASN A 236 4.05 0.77 -5.39
CA ASN A 236 3.90 0.59 -3.95
C ASN A 236 4.39 -0.80 -3.52
N GLY A 237 4.52 -1.00 -2.21
CA GLY A 237 4.87 -2.29 -1.64
C GLY A 237 5.11 -2.24 -0.14
N PRO A 238 5.24 -3.41 0.52
CA PRO A 238 5.48 -3.53 1.96
C PRO A 238 6.95 -3.49 2.33
N GLY A 239 7.20 -3.36 3.62
CA GLY A 239 8.51 -3.58 4.24
C GLY A 239 9.40 -2.36 4.31
N ASP A 240 10.68 -2.62 4.56
CA ASP A 240 11.73 -1.61 4.63
C ASP A 240 12.33 -1.39 3.24
N PRO A 241 12.47 -0.15 2.74
CA PRO A 241 13.09 0.10 1.44
C PRO A 241 14.60 -0.13 1.42
N GLU A 242 15.30 -0.01 2.57
CA GLU A 242 16.78 -0.09 2.61
C GLU A 242 17.36 -1.44 2.11
N PRO A 243 16.76 -2.61 2.42
CA PRO A 243 17.26 -3.89 1.92
C PRO A 243 17.03 -4.14 0.42
N CYS A 244 16.26 -3.29 -0.28
CA CYS A 244 15.94 -3.45 -1.71
C CYS A 244 17.08 -2.92 -2.61
N ASP A 245 18.32 -3.31 -2.36
CA ASP A 245 19.54 -2.85 -3.05
C ASP A 245 19.50 -3.10 -4.56
N TYR A 246 18.92 -4.20 -5.01
CA TYR A 246 18.69 -4.54 -6.41
C TYR A 246 17.82 -3.49 -7.13
N ALA A 247 16.76 -3.01 -6.48
CA ALA A 247 15.88 -1.98 -7.04
C ALA A 247 16.58 -0.61 -7.05
N ILE A 248 17.28 -0.26 -5.96
CA ILE A 248 18.07 0.98 -5.87
C ILE A 248 19.12 1.05 -6.98
N ALA A 249 19.81 -0.08 -7.26
CA ALA A 249 20.79 -0.16 -8.33
C ALA A 249 20.14 0.05 -9.71
N ALA A 250 19.01 -0.61 -9.98
CA ALA A 250 18.30 -0.47 -11.25
C ALA A 250 17.79 0.97 -11.47
N ILE A 251 17.25 1.61 -10.42
CA ILE A 251 16.74 2.99 -10.50
C ILE A 251 17.89 3.96 -10.84
N LYS A 252 19.08 3.81 -10.26
CA LYS A 252 20.25 4.64 -10.60
C LYS A 252 20.59 4.60 -12.09
N GLU A 253 20.49 3.43 -12.72
CA GLU A 253 20.70 3.28 -14.17
C GLU A 253 19.63 4.02 -14.98
N PHE A 254 18.34 3.96 -14.58
CA PHE A 254 17.28 4.70 -15.26
C PHE A 254 17.47 6.22 -15.15
N LEU A 255 17.86 6.71 -13.97
CA LEU A 255 18.16 8.13 -13.76
C LEU A 255 19.34 8.60 -14.60
N ALA A 256 20.44 7.81 -14.68
CA ALA A 256 21.60 8.11 -15.50
C ALA A 256 21.25 8.18 -17.00
N GLN A 257 20.31 7.37 -17.47
CA GLN A 257 19.82 7.38 -18.85
C GLN A 257 18.65 8.34 -19.09
N LYS A 258 18.24 9.07 -18.05
CA LYS A 258 17.12 10.04 -18.10
C LYS A 258 15.80 9.43 -18.58
N ILE A 259 15.53 8.17 -18.21
CA ILE A 259 14.27 7.53 -18.52
C ILE A 259 13.19 8.16 -17.63
N PRO A 260 12.04 8.60 -18.18
CA PRO A 260 10.90 9.06 -17.39
C PRO A 260 10.54 8.05 -16.31
N THR A 261 10.59 8.47 -15.04
CA THR A 261 10.39 7.57 -13.90
C THR A 261 9.38 8.14 -12.91
N PHE A 262 8.38 7.34 -12.54
CA PHE A 262 7.40 7.71 -11.51
C PHE A 262 7.34 6.63 -10.43
N GLY A 263 7.45 7.04 -9.15
CA GLY A 263 7.41 6.15 -8.00
C GLY A 263 6.28 6.46 -7.04
N ILE A 264 5.59 5.41 -6.53
CA ILE A 264 4.50 5.50 -5.55
C ILE A 264 4.88 4.72 -4.27
N CYS A 265 4.71 5.35 -3.11
CA CYS A 265 4.87 4.76 -1.77
C CYS A 265 6.27 4.12 -1.61
N LEU A 266 6.41 2.79 -1.63
CA LEU A 266 7.73 2.15 -1.62
C LEU A 266 8.60 2.64 -2.80
N GLY A 267 8.04 2.80 -4.00
CA GLY A 267 8.74 3.36 -5.16
C GLY A 267 9.23 4.78 -4.95
N HIS A 268 8.52 5.61 -4.18
CA HIS A 268 8.98 6.92 -3.76
C HIS A 268 10.21 6.82 -2.84
N GLN A 269 10.18 5.93 -1.86
CA GLN A 269 11.28 5.72 -0.93
C GLN A 269 12.52 5.18 -1.64
N LEU A 270 12.34 4.24 -2.57
CA LEU A 270 13.41 3.69 -3.40
C LEU A 270 14.03 4.74 -4.33
N LEU A 271 13.20 5.62 -4.92
CA LEU A 271 13.71 6.75 -5.72
C LEU A 271 14.54 7.71 -4.84
N GLY A 272 14.08 7.99 -3.62
CA GLY A 272 14.84 8.78 -2.64
C GLY A 272 16.22 8.17 -2.34
N LEU A 273 16.25 6.87 -1.99
CA LEU A 273 17.50 6.12 -1.73
C LEU A 273 18.42 6.08 -2.95
N ALA A 274 17.90 5.84 -4.15
CA ALA A 274 18.67 5.83 -5.39
C ALA A 274 19.28 7.20 -5.70
N SER A 275 18.61 8.28 -5.30
CA SER A 275 19.11 9.66 -5.45
C SER A 275 20.12 10.04 -4.36
N GLY A 276 20.34 9.20 -3.34
CA GLY A 276 21.32 9.45 -2.26
C GLY A 276 20.71 9.97 -0.96
N ALA A 277 19.39 10.07 -0.86
CA ALA A 277 18.70 10.36 0.39
C ALA A 277 18.69 9.14 1.34
N LYS A 278 18.18 9.34 2.55
CA LYS A 278 17.95 8.30 3.57
C LYS A 278 16.48 8.13 3.84
N THR A 279 16.12 6.99 4.43
CA THR A 279 14.77 6.74 4.94
C THR A 279 14.77 6.61 6.46
N LEU A 280 13.60 6.77 7.06
CA LEU A 280 13.38 6.62 8.49
C LEU A 280 12.11 5.81 8.76
N LYS A 281 12.13 4.98 9.81
CA LYS A 281 10.94 4.31 10.34
C LYS A 281 10.12 5.32 11.13
N MET A 282 8.86 5.48 10.79
CA MET A 282 7.93 6.36 11.51
C MET A 282 7.44 5.69 12.81
N LYS A 283 6.98 6.49 13.77
CA LYS A 283 6.50 6.00 15.07
C LYS A 283 5.32 5.02 14.94
N PHE A 284 4.32 5.36 14.11
CA PHE A 284 3.14 4.53 13.85
C PHE A 284 2.68 4.58 12.37
N GLY A 285 3.42 5.27 11.51
CA GLY A 285 3.14 5.41 10.09
C GLY A 285 1.92 6.30 9.78
N HIS A 286 1.61 6.37 8.49
CA HIS A 286 0.40 7.01 7.98
C HIS A 286 -0.46 5.94 7.31
N HIS A 287 -1.67 5.73 7.85
CA HIS A 287 -2.63 4.77 7.30
C HIS A 287 -4.03 5.38 7.34
N GLY A 288 -4.60 5.65 6.19
CA GLY A 288 -5.94 6.26 6.08
C GLY A 288 -6.17 6.92 4.74
N ALA A 289 -7.41 7.31 4.50
CA ALA A 289 -7.86 7.93 3.25
C ALA A 289 -8.31 9.40 3.44
N ASN A 290 -7.77 10.07 4.44
CA ASN A 290 -8.18 11.42 4.86
C ASN A 290 -6.97 12.32 5.23
N HIS A 291 -5.79 12.04 4.68
CA HIS A 291 -4.57 12.77 4.97
C HIS A 291 -4.42 14.00 4.07
N PRO A 292 -4.40 15.22 4.64
CA PRO A 292 -4.18 16.43 3.86
C PRO A 292 -2.69 16.58 3.51
N VAL A 293 -2.42 16.77 2.22
CA VAL A 293 -1.08 16.98 1.67
C VAL A 293 -1.10 18.25 0.85
N GLN A 294 -0.10 19.11 1.03
CA GLN A 294 0.08 20.31 0.25
C GLN A 294 1.05 20.08 -0.91
N ASP A 295 0.62 20.41 -2.11
CA ASP A 295 1.50 20.62 -3.27
C ASP A 295 2.23 21.95 -3.11
N LEU A 296 3.55 21.90 -3.02
CA LEU A 296 4.36 23.11 -2.78
C LEU A 296 4.52 24.01 -4.02
N ASP A 297 4.31 23.47 -5.21
CA ASP A 297 4.40 24.24 -6.46
C ASP A 297 3.14 25.10 -6.67
N SER A 298 1.96 24.55 -6.41
CA SER A 298 0.67 25.24 -6.59
C SER A 298 0.08 25.84 -5.30
N GLY A 299 0.58 25.39 -4.13
CA GLY A 299 -0.01 25.70 -2.83
C GLY A 299 -1.33 24.99 -2.53
N ARG A 300 -1.82 24.16 -3.45
CA ARG A 300 -3.09 23.42 -3.30
C ARG A 300 -2.98 22.35 -2.21
N VAL A 301 -4.02 22.25 -1.40
CA VAL A 301 -4.18 21.14 -0.44
C VAL A 301 -5.06 20.07 -1.06
N MET A 302 -4.61 18.82 -0.98
CA MET A 302 -5.28 17.64 -1.52
C MET A 302 -5.49 16.64 -0.40
N ILE A 303 -6.60 15.93 -0.42
CA ILE A 303 -6.84 14.82 0.51
C ILE A 303 -6.34 13.54 -0.17
N THR A 304 -5.58 12.74 0.59
CA THR A 304 -4.84 11.61 0.04
C THR A 304 -5.08 10.33 0.82
N SER A 305 -4.93 9.20 0.14
CA SER A 305 -4.80 7.88 0.75
C SER A 305 -3.34 7.62 1.10
N GLN A 306 -3.08 7.12 2.30
CA GLN A 306 -1.74 6.85 2.83
C GLN A 306 -1.68 5.44 3.42
N ASN A 307 -0.59 4.73 3.16
CA ASN A 307 -0.30 3.43 3.77
C ASN A 307 1.21 3.20 3.78
N HIS A 308 1.92 3.78 4.75
CA HIS A 308 3.36 3.60 4.86
C HIS A 308 3.86 3.76 6.30
N GLY A 309 4.83 2.92 6.69
CA GLY A 309 5.53 2.98 7.98
C GLY A 309 6.93 3.59 7.90
N PHE A 310 7.40 3.91 6.69
CA PHE A 310 8.68 4.57 6.43
C PHE A 310 8.46 5.84 5.63
N ALA A 311 9.40 6.78 5.71
CA ALA A 311 9.38 8.05 4.98
C ALA A 311 10.79 8.43 4.52
N VAL A 312 10.89 9.22 3.45
CA VAL A 312 12.15 9.84 3.04
C VAL A 312 12.52 10.95 4.00
N ASP A 313 13.74 10.90 4.53
CA ASP A 313 14.29 11.95 5.41
C ASP A 313 14.65 13.19 4.58
N GLU A 314 13.83 14.23 4.70
CA GLU A 314 13.99 15.49 3.96
C GLU A 314 15.35 16.14 4.22
N ALA A 315 15.89 16.03 5.43
CA ALA A 315 17.19 16.61 5.78
C ALA A 315 18.39 15.95 5.05
N SER A 316 18.18 14.76 4.50
CA SER A 316 19.19 14.00 3.77
C SER A 316 19.15 14.19 2.25
N LEU A 317 18.20 14.98 1.72
CA LEU A 317 18.03 15.17 0.28
C LEU A 317 19.26 15.85 -0.34
N PRO A 318 19.81 15.31 -1.46
CA PRO A 318 20.88 15.98 -2.19
C PRO A 318 20.35 17.18 -2.99
N ALA A 319 21.24 18.05 -3.43
CA ALA A 319 20.91 19.35 -4.06
C ALA A 319 20.11 19.23 -5.38
N ASN A 320 20.19 18.10 -6.07
CA ASN A 320 19.43 17.82 -7.30
C ASN A 320 18.04 17.22 -7.04
N VAL A 321 17.62 17.07 -5.77
CA VAL A 321 16.29 16.57 -5.38
C VAL A 321 15.53 17.65 -4.63
N ARG A 322 14.35 18.01 -5.12
CA ARG A 322 13.46 18.94 -4.46
C ARG A 322 12.23 18.27 -3.89
N VAL A 323 11.74 18.76 -2.76
CA VAL A 323 10.45 18.38 -2.19
C VAL A 323 9.34 18.99 -3.04
N THR A 324 8.31 18.20 -3.36
CA THR A 324 7.15 18.64 -4.13
C THR A 324 5.87 18.67 -3.31
N HIS A 325 5.77 17.79 -2.31
CA HIS A 325 4.57 17.66 -1.50
C HIS A 325 4.93 17.47 -0.03
N ARG A 326 4.06 17.98 0.87
CA ARG A 326 4.27 17.89 2.33
C ARG A 326 2.98 17.55 3.05
N SER A 327 3.06 16.64 4.04
CA SER A 327 1.96 16.32 4.95
C SER A 327 1.62 17.53 5.82
N LEU A 328 0.33 17.84 5.95
CA LEU A 328 -0.14 18.87 6.87
C LEU A 328 -0.39 18.35 8.30
N PHE A 329 -0.28 17.03 8.52
CA PHE A 329 -0.39 16.47 9.86
C PHE A 329 0.90 16.59 10.66
N ASP A 330 2.05 16.34 10.03
CA ASP A 330 3.33 16.27 10.73
C ASP A 330 4.52 16.90 9.97
N GLY A 331 4.27 17.48 8.79
CA GLY A 331 5.29 18.10 7.96
C GLY A 331 6.20 17.13 7.23
N SER A 332 5.96 15.81 7.28
CA SER A 332 6.78 14.81 6.60
C SER A 332 6.74 14.98 5.07
N ASN A 333 7.83 14.56 4.42
CA ASN A 333 7.96 14.55 2.96
C ASN A 333 6.90 13.62 2.35
N GLN A 334 6.16 14.12 1.35
CA GLN A 334 5.13 13.39 0.65
C GLN A 334 5.37 13.30 -0.85
N GLY A 335 6.46 13.88 -1.35
CA GLY A 335 6.82 13.78 -2.75
C GLY A 335 8.12 14.48 -3.07
N ILE A 336 8.86 13.92 -4.01
CA ILE A 336 10.12 14.49 -4.53
C ILE A 336 10.12 14.54 -6.05
N ALA A 337 10.95 15.41 -6.61
CA ALA A 337 11.28 15.44 -8.03
C ALA A 337 12.75 15.76 -8.22
N LEU A 338 13.38 15.13 -9.20
CA LEU A 338 14.75 15.41 -9.60
C LEU A 338 14.79 16.62 -10.55
N THR A 339 15.84 17.42 -10.47
CA THR A 339 16.04 18.61 -11.31
C THR A 339 16.90 18.30 -12.56
N ASP A 340 17.61 17.18 -12.56
CA ASP A 340 18.53 16.74 -13.59
C ASP A 340 18.07 15.50 -14.37
N ALA A 341 16.98 14.88 -13.96
CA ALA A 341 16.35 13.74 -14.63
C ALA A 341 14.80 13.87 -14.60
N PRO A 342 14.10 13.31 -15.61
CA PRO A 342 12.63 13.34 -15.66
C PRO A 342 12.02 12.31 -14.68
N ALA A 343 12.32 12.46 -13.39
CA ALA A 343 11.90 11.53 -12.34
C ALA A 343 11.21 12.28 -11.20
N PHE A 344 10.10 11.71 -10.74
CA PHE A 344 9.36 12.22 -9.59
C PHE A 344 8.63 11.10 -8.86
N SER A 345 8.17 11.37 -7.66
CA SER A 345 7.46 10.37 -6.87
C SER A 345 6.52 10.98 -5.84
N PHE A 346 5.63 10.15 -5.32
CA PHE A 346 4.64 10.52 -4.31
C PHE A 346 4.54 9.43 -3.23
N GLN A 347 4.55 9.83 -1.95
CA GLN A 347 4.53 8.89 -0.83
C GLN A 347 3.16 8.26 -0.62
N GLY A 348 2.09 9.00 -0.85
CA GLY A 348 0.73 8.49 -0.78
C GLY A 348 0.32 7.70 -2.02
N HIS A 349 -0.96 7.36 -2.10
CA HIS A 349 -1.55 6.50 -3.13
C HIS A 349 -2.45 7.31 -4.08
N PRO A 350 -1.94 7.82 -5.22
CA PRO A 350 -2.76 8.58 -6.17
C PRO A 350 -3.78 7.72 -6.92
N GLU A 351 -3.62 6.40 -6.89
CA GLU A 351 -4.60 5.43 -7.39
C GLU A 351 -5.80 5.28 -6.47
N ALA A 352 -5.76 5.81 -5.24
CA ALA A 352 -6.76 5.58 -4.20
C ALA A 352 -6.96 4.07 -3.90
N SER A 353 -8.17 3.55 -4.00
CA SER A 353 -8.53 2.14 -3.77
C SER A 353 -8.00 1.58 -2.43
N PRO A 354 -8.54 2.08 -1.29
CA PRO A 354 -9.61 3.08 -1.19
C PRO A 354 -9.08 4.52 -1.16
N GLY A 355 -9.99 5.47 -1.33
CA GLY A 355 -9.76 6.84 -0.94
C GLY A 355 -10.12 7.90 -1.99
N PRO A 356 -9.74 9.15 -1.72
CA PRO A 356 -9.97 10.29 -2.60
C PRO A 356 -9.07 10.25 -3.84
N HIS A 357 -9.51 10.88 -4.92
CA HIS A 357 -8.84 10.93 -6.22
C HIS A 357 -8.11 12.25 -6.49
N ASP A 358 -7.96 13.13 -5.51
CA ASP A 358 -7.40 14.47 -5.66
C ASP A 358 -6.01 14.49 -6.31
N VAL A 359 -5.21 13.46 -6.06
CA VAL A 359 -3.82 13.32 -6.53
C VAL A 359 -3.68 12.43 -7.78
N SER A 360 -4.79 11.94 -8.34
CA SER A 360 -4.79 11.13 -9.58
C SER A 360 -4.10 11.82 -10.78
N PRO A 361 -4.10 13.18 -10.91
CA PRO A 361 -3.37 13.87 -11.98
C PRO A 361 -1.85 13.64 -12.01
N LEU A 362 -1.26 13.01 -10.97
CA LEU A 362 0.14 12.62 -11.02
C LEU A 362 0.41 11.55 -12.10
N PHE A 363 -0.56 10.71 -12.42
CA PHE A 363 -0.45 9.79 -13.57
C PHE A 363 -0.42 10.55 -14.91
N ASP A 364 -1.20 11.63 -15.05
CA ASP A 364 -1.19 12.47 -16.25
C ASP A 364 0.17 13.18 -16.40
N ARG A 365 0.75 13.65 -15.29
CA ARG A 365 2.11 14.21 -15.27
C ARG A 365 3.16 13.20 -15.77
N PHE A 366 3.02 11.92 -15.43
CA PHE A 366 3.91 10.87 -15.91
C PHE A 366 3.78 10.68 -17.43
N VAL A 367 2.55 10.69 -17.96
CA VAL A 367 2.31 10.63 -19.42
C VAL A 367 2.96 11.82 -20.12
N VAL A 368 2.78 13.04 -19.62
CA VAL A 368 3.42 14.26 -20.17
C VAL A 368 4.95 14.15 -20.15
N SER A 369 5.53 13.58 -19.10
CA SER A 369 6.97 13.36 -19.03
C SER A 369 7.47 12.42 -20.12
N MET A 370 6.73 11.36 -20.44
CA MET A 370 7.04 10.44 -21.56
C MET A 370 6.86 11.14 -22.94
N GLU A 371 5.84 11.98 -23.10
CA GLU A 371 5.63 12.78 -24.33
C GLU A 371 6.82 13.71 -24.58
N GLN A 372 7.27 14.41 -23.55
CA GLN A 372 8.42 15.32 -23.64
C GLN A 372 9.71 14.58 -23.97
N ALA A 373 9.95 13.41 -23.35
CA ALA A 373 11.14 12.61 -23.63
C ALA A 373 11.17 12.05 -25.07
N LYS A 374 10.01 11.75 -25.67
CA LYS A 374 9.92 11.34 -27.09
C LYS A 374 10.16 12.49 -28.08
N ALA A 375 9.89 13.72 -27.67
CA ALA A 375 10.04 14.90 -28.51
C ALA A 375 11.44 15.49 -28.47
N ALA A 376 12.27 15.13 -27.49
CA ALA A 376 13.64 15.60 -27.30
C ALA A 376 14.64 14.71 -28.05
#